data_49665564f0433eeae13bd1a346b2d189
#
_entry.id   49665564f0433eeae13bd1a346b2d189
#
_cell.length_a   1.000
_cell.length_b   1.000
_cell.length_c   1.000
_cell.angle_alpha   90.00
_cell.angle_beta   90.00
_cell.angle_gamma   90.00
#
_symmetry.space_group_name_H-M   'P 1'
#
loop_
_entity.id
_entity.type
_entity.pdbx_description
1 polymer ?
#
loop_
_entity_poly.entity_id
_entity_poly.type
_entity_poly.pdbx_seq_one_letter_code
_entity_poly.pdbx_strand_id
1 'polypeptide(L)' 'MLTKEQVQEIAGAVLDPVLNLPLSEFKAIKNVVVDGDAVAVTVCPGYPVKSVADELASRVKTALTQAGAASALVTVSG' A
#
# COMPACT_ATOMS: atom_id res chain seq x y z
N MET A 1 -1.32 13.37 -11.82
CA MET A 1 -2.44 12.61 -11.22
C MET A 1 -2.18 11.12 -11.38
N LEU A 2 -2.38 10.35 -10.32
CA LEU A 2 -2.14 8.92 -10.36
C LEU A 2 -3.38 8.18 -10.85
N THR A 3 -3.16 7.13 -11.63
CA THR A 3 -4.23 6.21 -12.02
C THR A 3 -4.30 5.05 -11.03
N LYS A 4 -5.41 4.31 -11.08
CA LYS A 4 -5.57 3.12 -10.25
C LYS A 4 -4.44 2.11 -10.50
N GLU A 5 -4.08 1.91 -11.75
CA GLU A 5 -3.00 1.00 -12.14
C GLU A 5 -1.66 1.46 -11.60
N GLN A 6 -1.40 2.77 -11.66
CA GLN A 6 -0.16 3.33 -11.13
C GLN A 6 -0.09 3.15 -9.60
N VAL A 7 -1.19 3.43 -8.90
CA VAL A 7 -1.25 3.26 -7.45
C VAL A 7 -1.02 1.80 -7.08
N GLN A 8 -1.65 0.89 -7.80
CA GLN A 8 -1.50 -0.55 -7.55
C GLN A 8 -0.05 -0.99 -7.76
N GLU A 9 0.59 -0.50 -8.81
CA GLU A 9 1.98 -0.84 -9.10
C GLU A 9 2.93 -0.27 -8.05
N ILE A 10 2.74 0.99 -7.66
CA ILE A 10 3.58 1.64 -6.66
C ILE A 10 3.44 0.94 -5.31
N ALA A 11 2.21 0.70 -4.87
CA ALA A 11 1.96 0.02 -3.60
C ALA A 11 2.49 -1.42 -3.64
N GLY A 12 2.34 -2.10 -4.77
CA GLY A 12 2.80 -3.48 -4.92
C GLY A 12 4.32 -3.62 -4.90
N ALA A 13 5.05 -2.56 -5.23
CA ALA A 13 6.51 -2.58 -5.21
C ALA A 13 7.07 -2.36 -3.79
N VAL A 14 6.26 -1.95 -2.83
CA VAL A 14 6.71 -1.75 -1.46
C VAL A 14 7.07 -3.09 -0.83
N LEU A 15 8.20 -3.15 -0.14
CA LEU A 15 8.63 -4.38 0.52
C LEU A 15 7.93 -4.55 1.85
N ASP A 16 7.44 -5.77 2.07
CA ASP A 16 6.88 -6.16 3.35
C ASP A 16 7.97 -6.24 4.42
N PRO A 17 7.77 -5.64 5.60
CA PRO A 17 8.83 -5.63 6.62
C PRO A 17 9.13 -7.00 7.24
N VAL A 18 8.21 -7.94 7.13
CA VAL A 18 8.40 -9.29 7.68
C VAL A 18 8.96 -10.24 6.62
N LEU A 19 8.31 -10.27 5.45
CA LEU A 19 8.67 -11.21 4.40
C LEU A 19 9.79 -10.71 3.50
N ASN A 20 10.03 -9.40 3.52
CA ASN A 20 11.03 -8.74 2.68
C ASN A 20 10.80 -9.00 1.19
N LEU A 21 9.55 -9.08 0.80
CA LEU A 21 9.12 -9.29 -0.58
C LEU A 21 8.22 -8.14 -1.00
N PRO A 22 8.20 -7.78 -2.29
CA PRO A 22 7.20 -6.81 -2.77
C PRO A 22 5.80 -7.30 -2.48
N LEU A 23 4.92 -6.39 -2.10
CA LEU A 23 3.55 -6.75 -1.75
C LEU A 23 2.82 -7.43 -2.92
N SER A 24 3.20 -7.13 -4.15
CA SER A 24 2.60 -7.75 -5.33
C SER A 24 2.95 -9.24 -5.46
N GLU A 25 4.06 -9.68 -4.86
CA GLU A 25 4.50 -11.07 -4.98
C GLU A 25 3.56 -12.04 -4.30
N PHE A 26 2.86 -11.60 -3.26
CA PHE A 26 1.91 -12.45 -2.56
C PHE A 26 0.51 -11.84 -2.53
N LYS A 27 0.23 -10.97 -3.48
CA LYS A 27 -1.10 -10.41 -3.73
C LYS A 27 -1.68 -9.72 -2.49
N ALA A 28 -0.85 -8.97 -1.78
CA ALA A 28 -1.27 -8.31 -0.55
C ALA A 28 -2.15 -7.09 -0.81
N ILE A 29 -2.06 -6.48 -1.99
CA ILE A 29 -2.88 -5.32 -2.33
C ILE A 29 -4.27 -5.81 -2.73
N LYS A 30 -5.28 -5.51 -1.91
CA LYS A 30 -6.63 -6.03 -2.10
C LYS A 30 -7.58 -5.04 -2.74
N ASN A 31 -7.43 -3.75 -2.46
CA ASN A 31 -8.32 -2.75 -3.01
C ASN A 31 -7.58 -1.44 -3.20
N VAL A 32 -7.89 -0.76 -4.28
CA VAL A 32 -7.31 0.55 -4.60
C VAL A 32 -8.43 1.46 -5.05
N VAL A 33 -8.53 2.63 -4.42
CA VAL A 33 -9.49 3.66 -4.80
C VAL A 33 -8.70 4.94 -5.09
N VAL A 34 -8.98 5.57 -6.21
CA VAL A 34 -8.37 6.84 -6.59
C VAL A 34 -9.49 7.87 -6.78
N ASP A 35 -9.38 8.99 -6.07
CA ASP A 35 -10.32 10.10 -6.17
C ASP A 35 -9.50 11.38 -6.31
N GLY A 36 -9.26 11.80 -7.56
CA GLY A 36 -8.38 12.93 -7.84
C GLY A 36 -6.96 12.62 -7.36
N ASP A 37 -6.43 13.44 -6.45
CA ASP A 37 -5.12 13.25 -5.87
C ASP A 37 -5.16 12.49 -4.54
N ALA A 38 -6.34 12.08 -4.10
CA ALA A 38 -6.50 11.28 -2.88
C ALA A 38 -6.60 9.80 -3.26
N VAL A 39 -5.83 8.97 -2.57
CA VAL A 39 -5.83 7.53 -2.84
C VAL A 39 -6.09 6.76 -1.56
N ALA A 40 -6.72 5.60 -1.69
CA ALA A 40 -6.95 4.69 -0.58
C ALA A 40 -6.56 3.28 -1.02
N VAL A 41 -5.78 2.61 -0.19
CA VAL A 41 -5.27 1.27 -0.50
C VAL A 41 -5.52 0.36 0.71
N THR A 42 -6.05 -0.82 0.44
CA THR A 42 -6.22 -1.86 1.45
C THR A 42 -5.15 -2.92 1.22
N VAL A 43 -4.38 -3.20 2.27
CA VAL A 43 -3.30 -4.18 2.24
C VAL A 43 -3.63 -5.31 3.20
N CYS A 44 -3.58 -6.54 2.71
CA CYS A 44 -3.83 -7.73 3.52
C CYS A 44 -2.72 -8.75 3.25
N PRO A 45 -1.66 -8.75 4.06
CA PRO A 45 -0.50 -9.60 3.79
C PRO A 45 -0.69 -11.07 4.11
N GLY A 46 -1.80 -11.45 4.77
CA GLY A 46 -2.09 -12.86 5.01
C GLY A 46 -1.45 -13.46 6.25
N TYR A 47 -0.81 -12.63 7.07
CA TYR A 47 -0.29 -13.05 8.38
C TYR A 47 -0.77 -12.05 9.44
N PRO A 48 -0.66 -12.38 10.75
CA PRO A 48 -1.04 -11.43 11.79
C PRO A 48 -0.16 -10.17 11.73
N VAL A 49 -0.79 -8.99 11.66
CA VAL A 49 -0.07 -7.74 11.38
C VAL A 49 0.04 -6.81 12.59
N LYS A 50 -0.31 -7.27 13.79
CA LYS A 50 -0.42 -6.39 14.96
C LYS A 50 0.82 -5.53 15.20
N SER A 51 2.01 -6.11 15.05
CA SER A 51 3.24 -5.39 15.36
C SER A 51 3.82 -4.65 14.15
N VAL A 52 3.34 -4.93 12.94
CA VAL A 52 3.93 -4.34 11.73
C VAL A 52 2.94 -3.49 10.93
N ALA A 53 1.67 -3.42 11.35
CA ALA A 53 0.65 -2.70 10.60
C ALA A 53 1.02 -1.24 10.38
N ASP A 54 1.50 -0.56 11.42
CA ASP A 54 1.86 0.85 11.33
C ASP A 54 3.05 1.06 10.39
N GLU A 55 4.05 0.21 10.48
CA GLU A 55 5.22 0.32 9.61
C GLU A 55 4.85 0.04 8.16
N LEU A 56 4.06 -0.99 7.90
CA LEU A 56 3.64 -1.34 6.55
C LEU A 56 2.79 -0.21 5.96
N ALA A 57 1.83 0.31 6.72
CA ALA A 57 1.01 1.43 6.28
C ALA A 57 1.87 2.66 5.96
N SER A 58 2.85 2.95 6.81
CA SER A 58 3.75 4.08 6.61
C SER A 58 4.58 3.92 5.34
N ARG A 59 5.09 2.72 5.08
CA ARG A 59 5.87 2.46 3.86
C ARG A 59 5.05 2.68 2.60
N VAL A 60 3.83 2.17 2.58
CA VAL A 60 2.94 2.32 1.42
C VAL A 60 2.54 3.78 1.26
N LYS A 61 2.17 4.44 2.35
CA LYS A 61 1.78 5.86 2.32
C LYS A 61 2.93 6.73 1.79
N THR A 62 4.14 6.51 2.29
CA THR A 62 5.31 7.27 1.85
C THR A 62 5.55 7.09 0.35
N ALA A 63 5.46 5.84 -0.14
CA ALA A 63 5.65 5.56 -1.55
C ALA A 63 4.62 6.29 -2.41
N LEU A 64 3.37 6.30 -1.98
CA LEU A 64 2.29 6.95 -2.74
C LEU A 64 2.42 8.47 -2.72
N THR A 65 2.76 9.05 -1.57
CA THR A 65 2.92 10.50 -1.50
C THR A 65 4.14 10.97 -2.28
N GLN A 66 5.23 10.20 -2.28
CA GLN A 66 6.40 10.52 -3.10
C GLN A 66 6.09 10.42 -4.59
N ALA A 67 5.14 9.59 -4.98
CA ALA A 67 4.72 9.45 -6.36
C ALA A 67 3.74 10.53 -6.83
N GLY A 68 3.30 11.40 -5.91
CA GLY A 68 2.45 12.54 -6.26
C GLY A 68 1.07 12.56 -5.64
N ALA A 69 0.71 11.59 -4.79
CA ALA A 69 -0.58 11.62 -4.11
C ALA A 69 -0.60 12.74 -3.07
N ALA A 70 -1.64 13.58 -3.09
CA ALA A 70 -1.80 14.63 -2.10
C ALA A 70 -2.19 14.04 -0.74
N SER A 71 -2.92 12.93 -0.74
CA SER A 71 -3.22 12.20 0.48
C SER A 71 -3.30 10.70 0.16
N ALA A 72 -2.95 9.89 1.13
CA ALA A 72 -3.00 8.44 0.99
C ALA A 72 -3.52 7.83 2.29
N LEU A 73 -4.61 7.08 2.19
CA LEU A 73 -5.15 6.32 3.29
C LEU A 73 -4.80 4.85 3.06
N VAL A 74 -4.02 4.28 3.96
CA VAL A 74 -3.61 2.89 3.85
C VAL A 74 -4.20 2.11 5.02
N THR A 75 -4.99 1.11 4.72
CA THR A 75 -5.59 0.22 5.71
C THR A 75 -4.91 -1.12 5.63
N VAL A 76 -4.40 -1.61 6.75
CA VAL A 76 -3.72 -2.91 6.83
C VAL A 76 -4.55 -3.84 7.70
N SER A 77 -4.83 -5.04 7.18
CA SER A 77 -5.57 -6.06 7.91
C SER A 77 -4.87 -7.41 7.79
N GLY A 78 -5.07 -8.21 8.79
CA GLY A 78 -4.46 -9.53 8.83
C GLY A 78 -5.31 -10.63 8.24
#